data_d8380285aa563dbdd504da724df7d4db
#
_entry.id   d8380285aa563dbdd504da724df7d4db
#
_cell.length_a   1.000
_cell.length_b   1.000
_cell.length_c   1.000
_cell.angle_alpha   90.00
_cell.angle_beta   90.00
_cell.angle_gamma   90.00
#
_symmetry.space_group_name_H-M   'P 1'
#
loop_
_entity.id
_entity.type
_entity.pdbx_description
1 polymer ?
#
loop_
_entity_poly.entity_id
_entity_poly.type
_entity_poly.pdbx_seq_one_letter_code
_entity_poly.pdbx_strand_id
1 'polypeptide(L)'
;MKLVERLVEGPIDVIGDVHGELEGLEKLLAKLGYNKEGNHPAGRHLVFVGDLVDRGPDSVGVLSRVMKWVNSGIAQAVLGNHELNLLRDDEKPDNLWFTATDKPSKYPANTVSEAGREAVLQFLRTLPLVLTRGDLRIVHACWNNTALNALEALDEESYA
;
A
#
# COMPACT_ATOMS: atom_id res chain seq x y z
N MET A 1 -14.59 -5.23 2.16
CA MET A 1 -13.53 -4.29 1.71
C MET A 1 -14.22 -3.08 1.14
N LYS A 2 -13.91 -1.90 1.58
CA LYS A 2 -14.45 -0.67 1.00
C LYS A 2 -13.52 -0.19 -0.11
N LEU A 3 -14.03 -0.05 -1.34
CA LEU A 3 -13.20 0.26 -2.51
C LEU A 3 -12.90 1.77 -2.63
N VAL A 4 -13.83 2.60 -2.13
CA VAL A 4 -13.68 4.06 -2.07
C VAL A 4 -13.78 4.50 -0.62
N GLU A 5 -12.73 5.12 -0.09
CA GLU A 5 -12.68 5.57 1.29
C GLU A 5 -12.44 7.07 1.41
N ARG A 6 -12.75 7.60 2.60
CA ARG A 6 -12.47 8.99 2.92
C ARG A 6 -11.00 9.19 3.23
N LEU A 7 -10.39 10.17 2.56
CA LEU A 7 -9.05 10.63 2.89
C LEU A 7 -9.06 11.35 4.24
N VAL A 8 -8.04 11.12 5.05
CA VAL A 8 -7.84 11.79 6.33
C VAL A 8 -7.85 13.31 6.21
N GLU A 9 -8.39 13.97 7.22
CA GLU A 9 -8.38 15.44 7.30
C GLU A 9 -7.00 15.96 7.72
N GLY A 10 -6.73 17.24 7.42
CA GLY A 10 -5.47 17.90 7.78
C GLY A 10 -4.36 17.77 6.74
N PRO A 11 -3.14 18.13 7.11
CA PRO A 11 -2.01 18.12 6.21
C PRO A 11 -1.52 16.69 5.96
N ILE A 12 -1.21 16.38 4.71
CA ILE A 12 -0.70 15.05 4.31
C ILE A 12 0.61 15.18 3.54
N ASP A 13 1.39 14.11 3.53
CA ASP A 13 2.49 13.88 2.60
C ASP A 13 2.14 12.65 1.76
N VAL A 14 2.08 12.83 0.45
CA VAL A 14 1.78 11.76 -0.50
C VAL A 14 3.08 11.12 -0.95
N ILE A 15 3.19 9.82 -0.74
CA ILE A 15 4.35 9.00 -1.09
C ILE A 15 4.01 8.21 -2.37
N GLY A 16 4.83 8.40 -3.39
CA GLY A 16 4.75 7.64 -4.65
C GLY A 16 5.17 6.18 -4.49
N ASP A 17 5.38 5.51 -5.63
CA ASP A 17 5.81 4.11 -5.69
C ASP A 17 7.07 3.87 -4.85
N VAL A 18 7.02 2.87 -3.98
CA VAL A 18 8.13 2.53 -3.07
C VAL A 18 8.92 1.34 -3.58
N HIS A 19 8.23 0.36 -4.17
CA HIS A 19 8.83 -0.80 -4.81
C HIS A 19 9.92 -1.49 -3.97
N GLY A 20 9.63 -1.78 -2.69
CA GLY A 20 10.57 -2.50 -1.83
C GLY A 20 11.83 -1.72 -1.45
N GLU A 21 11.91 -0.43 -1.73
CA GLU A 21 13.06 0.44 -1.40
C GLU A 21 12.96 0.98 0.03
N LEU A 22 13.02 0.07 1.04
CA LEU A 22 12.86 0.41 2.45
C LEU A 22 13.83 1.49 2.93
N GLU A 23 15.11 1.37 2.59
CA GLU A 23 16.13 2.35 3.00
C GLU A 23 15.85 3.73 2.39
N GLY A 24 15.40 3.76 1.13
CA GLY A 24 14.99 4.99 0.44
C GLY A 24 13.80 5.64 1.12
N LEU A 25 12.79 4.85 1.45
CA LEU A 25 11.60 5.30 2.19
C LEU A 25 11.98 5.88 3.56
N GLU A 26 12.78 5.17 4.35
CA GLU A 26 13.20 5.64 5.68
C GLU A 26 14.00 6.95 5.60
N LYS A 27 14.89 7.09 4.63
CA LYS A 27 15.63 8.34 4.40
C LYS A 27 14.71 9.49 3.99
N LEU A 28 13.73 9.24 3.13
CA LEU A 28 12.74 10.23 2.72
C LEU A 28 11.93 10.71 3.92
N LEU A 29 11.40 9.79 4.71
CA LEU A 29 10.56 10.12 5.87
C LEU A 29 11.35 10.89 6.94
N ALA A 30 12.60 10.50 7.21
CA ALA A 30 13.46 11.25 8.10
C ALA A 30 13.72 12.69 7.62
N LYS A 31 13.92 12.87 6.31
CA LYS A 31 14.09 14.19 5.69
C LYS A 31 12.83 15.05 5.75
N LEU A 32 11.66 14.42 5.67
CA LEU A 32 10.37 15.08 5.82
C LEU A 32 10.03 15.40 7.28
N GLY A 33 10.77 14.87 8.26
CA GLY A 33 10.58 15.15 9.68
C GLY A 33 9.75 14.09 10.43
N TYR A 34 9.49 12.95 9.81
CA TYR A 34 8.83 11.83 10.47
C TYR A 34 9.81 11.05 11.36
N ASN A 35 9.32 10.59 12.50
CA ASN A 35 10.05 9.65 13.34
C ASN A 35 9.90 8.20 12.85
N LYS A 36 10.57 7.24 13.49
CA LYS A 36 10.52 5.82 13.11
C LYS A 36 9.12 5.18 13.29
N GLU A 37 8.30 5.77 14.13
CA GLU A 37 6.92 5.36 14.39
C GLU A 37 5.95 5.89 13.31
N GLY A 38 6.42 6.76 12.40
CA GLY A 38 5.60 7.37 11.35
C GLY A 38 4.86 8.65 11.81
N ASN A 39 5.20 9.19 12.97
CA ASN A 39 4.59 10.43 13.47
C ASN A 39 5.37 11.67 13.02
N HIS A 40 4.64 12.72 12.70
CA HIS A 40 5.20 14.02 12.35
C HIS A 40 4.83 15.09 13.39
N PRO A 41 5.76 15.96 13.84
CA PRO A 41 5.49 16.94 14.90
C PRO A 41 4.42 17.98 14.55
N ALA A 42 4.18 18.22 13.26
CA ALA A 42 3.10 19.11 12.77
C ALA A 42 1.79 18.34 12.47
N GLY A 43 1.61 17.13 12.95
CA GLY A 43 0.40 16.33 12.75
C GLY A 43 0.12 15.99 11.28
N ARG A 44 1.15 15.85 10.45
CA ARG A 44 1.01 15.43 9.05
C ARG A 44 0.79 13.93 8.99
N HIS A 45 -0.03 13.47 8.04
CA HIS A 45 -0.30 12.07 7.79
C HIS A 45 0.38 11.59 6.50
N LEU A 46 0.80 10.34 6.51
CA LEU A 46 1.34 9.67 5.32
C LEU A 46 0.21 9.08 4.48
N VAL A 47 0.30 9.25 3.16
CA VAL A 47 -0.62 8.61 2.20
C VAL A 47 0.18 7.98 1.08
N PHE A 48 0.08 6.66 0.95
CA PHE A 48 0.78 5.90 -0.08
C PHE A 48 -0.13 5.66 -1.28
N VAL A 49 0.39 5.89 -2.49
CA VAL A 49 -0.38 5.72 -3.73
C VAL A 49 -0.36 4.29 -4.28
N GLY A 50 0.13 3.32 -3.51
CA GLY A 50 0.32 1.93 -3.96
C GLY A 50 1.71 1.65 -4.50
N ASP A 51 1.89 0.49 -5.13
CA ASP A 51 3.18 -0.04 -5.60
C ASP A 51 4.26 0.00 -4.51
N LEU A 52 3.89 -0.54 -3.35
CA LEU A 52 4.76 -0.65 -2.18
C LEU A 52 5.83 -1.73 -2.37
N VAL A 53 5.51 -2.75 -3.16
CA VAL A 53 6.25 -4.00 -3.26
C VAL A 53 6.91 -4.20 -4.62
N ASP A 54 7.69 -5.28 -4.71
CA ASP A 54 8.38 -5.74 -5.91
C ASP A 54 9.58 -4.87 -6.33
N ARG A 55 10.38 -5.34 -7.26
CA ARG A 55 11.55 -4.69 -7.87
C ARG A 55 12.73 -4.42 -6.93
N GLY A 56 12.48 -3.81 -5.78
CA GLY A 56 13.50 -3.44 -4.80
C GLY A 56 13.87 -4.56 -3.83
N PRO A 57 14.86 -4.31 -2.97
CA PRO A 57 15.48 -5.37 -2.16
C PRO A 57 14.65 -5.82 -0.96
N ASP A 58 13.68 -5.04 -0.47
CA ASP A 58 13.01 -5.33 0.81
C ASP A 58 11.51 -5.00 0.80
N SER A 59 10.74 -5.72 -0.01
CA SER A 59 9.28 -5.63 -0.02
C SER A 59 8.64 -6.02 1.32
N VAL A 60 9.23 -7.00 2.02
CA VAL A 60 8.76 -7.45 3.33
C VAL A 60 8.91 -6.34 4.38
N GLY A 61 10.06 -5.68 4.39
CA GLY A 61 10.32 -4.56 5.31
C GLY A 61 9.40 -3.36 5.05
N VAL A 62 9.18 -3.00 3.78
CA VAL A 62 8.23 -1.93 3.41
C VAL A 62 6.82 -2.28 3.88
N LEU A 63 6.32 -3.48 3.56
CA LEU A 63 4.99 -3.92 4.01
C LEU A 63 4.87 -3.91 5.53
N SER A 64 5.86 -4.43 6.25
CA SER A 64 5.85 -4.42 7.73
C SER A 64 5.68 -3.02 8.30
N ARG A 65 6.35 -2.02 7.70
CA ARG A 65 6.23 -0.61 8.12
C ARG A 65 4.86 -0.04 7.77
N VAL A 66 4.44 -0.17 6.53
CA VAL A 66 3.18 0.41 6.06
C VAL A 66 1.97 -0.24 6.75
N MET A 67 1.95 -1.56 6.89
CA MET A 67 0.93 -2.29 7.66
C MET A 67 0.79 -1.75 9.08
N LYS A 68 1.92 -1.57 9.79
CA LYS A 68 1.92 -1.00 11.14
C LYS A 68 1.31 0.40 11.17
N TRP A 69 1.71 1.27 10.25
CA TRP A 69 1.23 2.65 10.23
C TRP A 69 -0.24 2.77 9.80
N VAL A 70 -0.68 1.98 8.83
CA VAL A 70 -2.09 1.95 8.41
C VAL A 70 -2.98 1.38 9.52
N ASN A 71 -2.61 0.25 10.12
CA ASN A 71 -3.38 -0.38 11.19
C ASN A 71 -3.46 0.49 12.47
N SER A 72 -2.50 1.39 12.69
CA SER A 72 -2.53 2.36 13.80
C SER A 72 -3.16 3.71 13.43
N GLY A 73 -3.67 3.88 12.22
CA GLY A 73 -4.29 5.13 11.76
C GLY A 73 -3.31 6.28 11.50
N ILE A 74 -2.01 6.00 11.46
CA ILE A 74 -0.95 7.00 11.19
C ILE A 74 -0.85 7.28 9.69
N ALA A 75 -1.14 6.27 8.87
CA ALA A 75 -1.09 6.39 7.42
C ALA A 75 -2.36 5.86 6.76
N GLN A 76 -2.56 6.22 5.49
CA GLN A 76 -3.48 5.57 4.57
C GLN A 76 -2.71 5.11 3.33
N ALA A 77 -3.24 4.11 2.64
CA ALA A 77 -2.69 3.61 1.40
C ALA A 77 -3.81 3.19 0.44
N VAL A 78 -3.59 3.31 -0.85
CA VAL A 78 -4.41 2.68 -1.88
C VAL A 78 -3.65 1.50 -2.49
N LEU A 79 -4.39 0.57 -3.11
CA LEU A 79 -3.78 -0.53 -3.86
C LEU A 79 -3.18 -0.03 -5.17
N GLY A 80 -1.95 -0.42 -5.45
CA GLY A 80 -1.33 -0.34 -6.76
C GLY A 80 -1.50 -1.64 -7.55
N ASN A 81 -1.02 -1.66 -8.80
CA ASN A 81 -1.12 -2.86 -9.63
C ASN A 81 -0.22 -4.00 -9.13
N HIS A 82 0.87 -3.70 -8.44
CA HIS A 82 1.73 -4.71 -7.83
C HIS A 82 1.04 -5.43 -6.67
N GLU A 83 0.34 -4.73 -5.80
CA GLU A 83 -0.48 -5.32 -4.74
C GLU A 83 -1.64 -6.14 -5.32
N LEU A 84 -2.29 -5.66 -6.40
CA LEU A 84 -3.35 -6.41 -7.09
C LEU A 84 -2.84 -7.72 -7.71
N ASN A 85 -1.59 -7.75 -8.21
CA ASN A 85 -0.99 -9.00 -8.70
C ASN A 85 -0.85 -10.02 -7.56
N LEU A 86 -0.44 -9.61 -6.35
CA LEU A 86 -0.36 -10.50 -5.19
C LEU A 86 -1.75 -11.04 -4.80
N LEU A 87 -2.77 -10.17 -4.76
CA LEU A 87 -4.14 -10.56 -4.42
C LEU A 87 -4.76 -11.54 -5.43
N ARG A 88 -4.33 -11.48 -6.69
CA ARG A 88 -4.79 -12.36 -7.79
C ARG A 88 -3.95 -13.62 -7.94
N ASP A 89 -2.93 -13.79 -7.11
CA ASP A 89 -1.92 -14.86 -7.24
C ASP A 89 -1.27 -14.88 -8.64
N ASP A 90 -1.06 -13.70 -9.22
CA ASP A 90 -0.48 -13.52 -10.53
C ASP A 90 1.06 -13.44 -10.41
N GLU A 91 1.72 -14.60 -10.61
CA GLU A 91 3.17 -14.71 -10.51
C GLU A 91 3.87 -13.87 -11.58
N LYS A 92 4.79 -13.02 -11.14
CA LYS A 92 5.67 -12.20 -11.98
C LYS A 92 7.13 -12.41 -11.55
N PRO A 93 8.11 -12.14 -12.42
CA PRO A 93 9.52 -12.22 -12.04
C PRO A 93 9.88 -11.35 -10.82
N ASP A 94 9.17 -10.26 -10.62
CA ASP A 94 9.46 -9.29 -9.56
C ASP A 94 8.83 -9.65 -8.22
N ASN A 95 7.81 -10.55 -8.19
CA ASN A 95 7.11 -10.93 -6.96
C ASN A 95 7.43 -12.33 -6.44
N LEU A 96 8.51 -12.95 -6.91
CA LEU A 96 8.97 -14.28 -6.45
C LEU A 96 9.35 -14.31 -4.96
N TRP A 97 9.58 -13.17 -4.34
CA TRP A 97 9.78 -13.04 -2.91
C TRP A 97 8.51 -13.41 -2.12
N PHE A 98 7.36 -13.26 -2.75
CA PHE A 98 6.03 -13.50 -2.17
C PHE A 98 5.47 -14.87 -2.54
N THR A 99 5.64 -15.29 -3.79
CA THR A 99 5.17 -16.60 -4.26
C THR A 99 6.16 -17.67 -3.78
N ALA A 100 5.71 -18.62 -2.94
CA ALA A 100 6.52 -19.74 -2.47
C ALA A 100 6.76 -20.73 -3.64
N THR A 101 7.63 -20.38 -4.57
CA THR A 101 7.98 -21.21 -5.71
C THR A 101 9.42 -21.68 -5.60
N ASP A 102 9.76 -22.80 -6.26
CA ASP A 102 11.14 -23.28 -6.39
C ASP A 102 12.03 -22.35 -7.25
N LYS A 103 11.47 -21.25 -7.75
CA LYS A 103 12.18 -20.25 -8.54
C LYS A 103 12.97 -19.30 -7.63
N PRO A 104 14.23 -19.02 -7.96
CA PRO A 104 15.03 -18.10 -7.15
C PRO A 104 14.50 -16.68 -7.25
N SER A 105 14.18 -16.07 -6.09
CA SER A 105 13.96 -14.64 -6.01
C SER A 105 15.27 -13.88 -6.22
N LYS A 106 15.20 -12.69 -6.81
CA LYS A 106 16.34 -11.77 -6.93
C LYS A 106 16.93 -11.39 -5.56
N TYR A 107 16.09 -11.38 -4.52
CA TYR A 107 16.45 -11.05 -3.14
C TYR A 107 16.00 -12.18 -2.18
N PRO A 108 16.69 -13.34 -2.16
CA PRO A 108 16.24 -14.52 -1.41
C PRO A 108 16.12 -14.30 0.10
N ALA A 109 16.90 -13.38 0.66
CA ALA A 109 16.88 -13.08 2.09
C ALA A 109 15.57 -12.47 2.58
N ASN A 110 14.76 -11.91 1.68
CA ASN A 110 13.54 -11.16 1.96
C ASN A 110 12.29 -11.88 1.46
N THR A 111 12.30 -13.21 1.44
CA THR A 111 11.11 -14.01 1.13
C THR A 111 10.16 -14.06 2.33
N VAL A 112 8.87 -14.04 2.04
CA VAL A 112 7.83 -14.13 3.06
C VAL A 112 7.56 -15.61 3.42
N SER A 113 7.31 -15.89 4.71
CA SER A 113 6.80 -17.20 5.14
C SER A 113 5.33 -17.38 4.74
N GLU A 114 4.83 -18.62 4.76
CA GLU A 114 3.41 -18.90 4.48
C GLU A 114 2.46 -18.11 5.40
N ALA A 115 2.75 -18.10 6.70
CA ALA A 115 1.97 -17.29 7.67
C ALA A 115 2.07 -15.78 7.39
N GLY A 116 3.24 -15.29 6.98
CA GLY A 116 3.44 -13.91 6.58
C GLY A 116 2.69 -13.57 5.29
N ARG A 117 2.63 -14.51 4.34
CA ARG A 117 1.86 -14.36 3.09
C ARG A 117 0.38 -14.13 3.37
N GLU A 118 -0.22 -14.95 4.23
CA GLU A 118 -1.63 -14.78 4.61
C GLU A 118 -1.88 -13.43 5.30
N ALA A 119 -1.00 -13.01 6.22
CA ALA A 119 -1.10 -11.72 6.87
C ALA A 119 -1.02 -10.54 5.89
N VAL A 120 -0.12 -10.64 4.88
CA VAL A 120 -0.03 -9.64 3.81
C VAL A 120 -1.32 -9.62 2.98
N LEU A 121 -1.84 -10.76 2.55
CA LEU A 121 -3.07 -10.82 1.76
C LEU A 121 -4.27 -10.26 2.54
N GLN A 122 -4.38 -10.58 3.82
CA GLN A 122 -5.42 -10.01 4.68
C GLN A 122 -5.32 -8.50 4.76
N PHE A 123 -4.12 -7.96 4.96
CA PHE A 123 -3.89 -6.52 4.98
C PHE A 123 -4.25 -5.88 3.63
N LEU A 124 -3.75 -6.40 2.52
CA LEU A 124 -4.02 -5.84 1.19
C LEU A 124 -5.52 -5.80 0.88
N ARG A 125 -6.29 -6.81 1.33
CA ARG A 125 -7.76 -6.82 1.21
C ARG A 125 -8.45 -5.71 2.02
N THR A 126 -7.78 -5.07 2.95
CA THR A 126 -8.35 -3.92 3.68
C THR A 126 -8.12 -2.59 2.97
N LEU A 127 -7.19 -2.52 2.03
CA LEU A 127 -6.83 -1.27 1.36
C LEU A 127 -7.86 -0.90 0.28
N PRO A 128 -8.28 0.38 0.20
CA PRO A 128 -9.12 0.88 -0.87
C PRO A 128 -8.36 1.02 -2.19
N LEU A 129 -9.10 1.20 -3.28
CA LEU A 129 -8.56 1.63 -4.58
C LEU A 129 -8.50 3.16 -4.69
N VAL A 130 -9.31 3.85 -3.90
CA VAL A 130 -9.50 5.30 -3.98
C VAL A 130 -9.63 5.92 -2.59
N LEU A 131 -8.95 7.05 -2.38
CA LEU A 131 -9.17 7.92 -1.23
C LEU A 131 -9.63 9.30 -1.73
N THR A 132 -10.70 9.83 -1.13
CA THR A 132 -11.25 11.13 -1.52
C THR A 132 -11.55 12.01 -0.32
N ARG A 133 -11.40 13.32 -0.51
CA ARG A 133 -11.99 14.37 0.30
C ARG A 133 -12.25 15.58 -0.59
N GLY A 134 -12.93 16.60 -0.13
CA GLY A 134 -13.42 17.70 -0.97
C GLY A 134 -12.39 18.42 -1.83
N ASP A 135 -11.14 18.49 -1.36
CA ASP A 135 -10.02 19.17 -1.99
C ASP A 135 -9.03 18.24 -2.71
N LEU A 136 -9.09 16.93 -2.47
CA LEU A 136 -8.05 15.99 -2.93
C LEU A 136 -8.60 14.61 -3.26
N ARG A 137 -7.97 14.00 -4.25
CA ARG A 137 -8.30 12.68 -4.79
C ARG A 137 -7.01 11.88 -4.96
N ILE A 138 -6.97 10.68 -4.41
CA ILE A 138 -5.82 9.78 -4.47
C ILE A 138 -6.25 8.47 -5.12
N VAL A 139 -5.55 8.10 -6.19
CA VAL A 139 -5.60 6.80 -6.86
C VAL A 139 -4.19 6.43 -7.29
N HIS A 140 -3.94 5.14 -7.53
CA HIS A 140 -2.62 4.72 -7.99
C HIS A 140 -2.27 5.27 -9.37
N ALA A 141 -3.15 5.17 -10.35
CA ALA A 141 -2.79 5.51 -11.74
C ALA A 141 -3.76 6.51 -12.39
N CYS A 142 -4.98 6.11 -12.69
CA CYS A 142 -5.88 6.88 -13.53
C CYS A 142 -7.17 7.25 -12.80
N TRP A 143 -7.50 8.54 -12.78
CA TRP A 143 -8.80 9.00 -12.34
C TRP A 143 -9.83 8.87 -13.46
N ASN A 144 -10.83 8.01 -13.28
CA ASN A 144 -11.92 7.80 -14.24
C ASN A 144 -13.26 7.81 -13.51
N ASN A 145 -14.10 8.80 -13.78
CA ASN A 145 -15.39 8.96 -13.11
C ASN A 145 -16.35 7.78 -13.36
N THR A 146 -16.34 7.20 -14.55
CA THR A 146 -17.19 6.05 -14.84
C THR A 146 -16.79 4.83 -14.02
N ALA A 147 -15.49 4.57 -13.90
CA ALA A 147 -14.97 3.48 -13.08
C ALA A 147 -15.27 3.73 -11.59
N LEU A 148 -15.13 4.97 -11.10
CA LEU A 148 -15.45 5.35 -9.73
C LEU A 148 -16.91 5.11 -9.38
N ASN A 149 -17.83 5.56 -10.20
CA ASN A 149 -19.27 5.34 -9.98
C ASN A 149 -19.59 3.84 -9.91
N ALA A 150 -18.91 3.02 -10.74
CA ALA A 150 -19.07 1.57 -10.68
C ALA A 150 -18.50 0.97 -9.37
N LEU A 151 -17.37 1.46 -8.88
CA LEU A 151 -16.79 1.02 -7.60
C LEU A 151 -17.67 1.42 -6.41
N GLU A 152 -18.21 2.64 -6.40
CA GLU A 152 -19.13 3.10 -5.35
C GLU A 152 -20.41 2.25 -5.32
N ALA A 153 -20.98 1.90 -6.48
CA ALA A 153 -22.12 1.02 -6.57
C ALA A 153 -21.83 -0.39 -6.01
N LEU A 154 -20.64 -0.94 -6.27
CA LEU A 154 -20.21 -2.23 -5.71
C LEU A 154 -20.03 -2.16 -4.18
N ASP A 155 -19.55 -1.05 -3.65
CA ASP A 155 -19.45 -0.84 -2.21
C ASP A 155 -20.84 -0.81 -1.55
N GLU A 156 -21.82 -0.14 -2.16
CA GLU A 156 -23.21 -0.08 -1.66
C GLU A 156 -23.88 -1.46 -1.65
N GLU A 157 -23.73 -2.25 -2.71
CA GLU A 157 -24.27 -3.62 -2.79
C GLU A 157 -23.68 -4.57 -1.73
N SER A 158 -22.43 -4.35 -1.32
CA SER A 158 -21.75 -5.19 -0.33
C SER A 158 -22.26 -5.00 1.10
N TYR A 159 -23.05 -3.96 1.36
CA TYR A 159 -23.63 -3.62 2.67
C TYR A 159 -25.15 -3.75 2.72
N ALA A 160 -25.80 -4.14 1.64
CA ALA A 160 -27.25 -4.40 1.57
C ALA A 160 -27.60 -5.87 1.81
#